data_50047db6a3bd153d50fc3540ecc6e2c0
#
_entry.id   50047db6a3bd153d50fc3540ecc6e2c0
#
_cell.length_a   1.000
_cell.length_b   1.000
_cell.length_c   1.000
_cell.angle_alpha   90.00
_cell.angle_beta   90.00
_cell.angle_gamma   90.00
#
_symmetry.space_group_name_H-M   'P 1'
#
loop_
_entity.id
_entity.type
_entity.pdbx_description
1 polymer ?
#
loop_
_entity_poly.entity_id
_entity_poly.type
_entity_poly.pdbx_seq_one_letter_code
_entity_poly.pdbx_strand_id
1 'polypeptide(L)'
;MARQEAGQGSPSGGQPTLWAISDLHTGHTGNKPVAESLHPSSPDDWLIVAGDVAERTDEIRWTLDLLRRRFAKVIWVPGNHELWTTSRDPMQIFGRARYDYLVNMCDEMGVVTPEHPFPLWTERGGPATIVPMFLLYDYTFLPQGAMSKAEGLAIARQRNVVATDEFLLSPEPYHTREAWCRDRLASTRARLEQLDWMTPTVLVNHFPMVREPCDALFYPEFSLWCGTIKTADWHTRYNAVCSVYGHLHIPRTTWYDDVRFEEVSVGYPREWRRRKPYSWLRQVLPDPRYAPGYLNDFGGHFVITPEMRAQAAQFRERLRQRQSR
;
A
#
# COMPACT_ATOMS: atom_id res chain seq x y z
N MET A 1 -17.56 -1.39 -61.80
CA MET A 1 -17.65 -0.45 -60.65
C MET A 1 -17.75 -1.29 -59.42
N ALA A 2 -16.61 -1.57 -58.77
CA ALA A 2 -16.55 -2.28 -57.47
C ALA A 2 -16.34 -1.24 -56.40
N ARG A 3 -17.28 -1.16 -55.42
CA ARG A 3 -17.15 -0.35 -54.21
C ARG A 3 -16.22 -1.05 -53.24
N GLN A 4 -15.11 -0.42 -52.93
CA GLN A 4 -14.27 -0.78 -51.79
C GLN A 4 -15.04 -0.44 -50.49
N GLU A 5 -15.31 -1.45 -49.69
CA GLU A 5 -15.73 -1.28 -48.30
C GLU A 5 -14.55 -0.80 -47.47
N ALA A 6 -14.67 0.39 -46.91
CA ALA A 6 -13.73 0.95 -45.95
C ALA A 6 -13.80 0.13 -44.66
N GLY A 7 -12.72 -0.59 -44.33
CA GLY A 7 -12.57 -1.27 -43.06
C GLY A 7 -12.69 -0.27 -41.93
N GLN A 8 -13.64 -0.48 -41.04
CA GLN A 8 -13.75 0.21 -39.76
C GLN A 8 -12.53 -0.18 -38.93
N GLY A 9 -11.62 0.77 -38.73
CA GLY A 9 -10.53 0.64 -37.78
C GLY A 9 -11.10 0.43 -36.38
N SER A 10 -10.75 -0.70 -35.76
CA SER A 10 -11.01 -0.92 -34.35
C SER A 10 -10.43 0.24 -33.53
N PRO A 11 -11.11 0.73 -32.49
CA PRO A 11 -10.53 1.74 -31.61
C PRO A 11 -9.23 1.19 -31.02
N SER A 12 -8.15 1.93 -31.12
CA SER A 12 -6.85 1.61 -30.54
C SER A 12 -6.98 1.62 -29.01
N GLY A 13 -7.47 0.53 -28.44
CA GLY A 13 -7.45 0.30 -27.01
C GLY A 13 -5.99 0.27 -26.55
N GLY A 14 -5.64 1.10 -25.56
CA GLY A 14 -4.32 1.07 -24.92
C GLY A 14 -4.01 -0.35 -24.43
N GLN A 15 -2.73 -0.72 -24.37
CA GLN A 15 -2.34 -2.02 -23.83
C GLN A 15 -2.66 -2.08 -22.33
N PRO A 16 -3.11 -3.26 -21.80
CA PRO A 16 -3.42 -3.45 -20.41
C PRO A 16 -2.27 -3.05 -19.48
N THR A 17 -2.59 -2.39 -18.40
CA THR A 17 -1.65 -1.92 -17.38
C THR A 17 -2.11 -2.36 -16.00
N LEU A 18 -1.16 -2.79 -15.18
CA LEU A 18 -1.38 -3.02 -13.75
C LEU A 18 -1.04 -1.74 -13.00
N TRP A 19 -2.07 -1.12 -12.43
CA TRP A 19 -1.99 0.10 -11.64
C TRP A 19 -2.03 -0.18 -10.15
N ALA A 20 -1.54 0.76 -9.34
CA ALA A 20 -1.66 0.70 -7.88
C ALA A 20 -2.01 2.06 -7.28
N ILE A 21 -2.69 2.01 -6.14
CA ILE A 21 -3.05 3.15 -5.29
C ILE A 21 -3.24 2.66 -3.86
N SER A 22 -3.09 3.55 -2.88
CA SER A 22 -3.45 3.29 -1.47
C SER A 22 -3.84 4.56 -0.73
N ASP A 23 -4.23 4.42 0.54
CA ASP A 23 -4.50 5.54 1.45
C ASP A 23 -5.49 6.55 0.85
N LEU A 24 -6.55 6.02 0.27
CA LEU A 24 -7.61 6.83 -0.34
C LEU A 24 -8.40 7.62 0.71
N HIS A 25 -8.56 7.07 1.93
CA HIS A 25 -9.26 7.71 3.05
C HIS A 25 -10.54 8.45 2.61
N THR A 26 -11.42 7.77 1.88
CA THR A 26 -12.61 8.38 1.25
C THR A 26 -13.63 8.93 2.23
N GLY A 27 -13.52 8.58 3.51
CA GLY A 27 -14.25 9.23 4.61
C GLY A 27 -13.88 10.70 4.80
N HIS A 28 -12.72 11.14 4.32
CA HIS A 28 -12.37 12.56 4.28
C HIS A 28 -12.98 13.26 3.08
N THR A 29 -13.75 14.32 3.31
CA THR A 29 -14.51 15.05 2.28
C THR A 29 -13.67 15.46 1.05
N GLY A 30 -12.38 15.73 1.21
CA GLY A 30 -11.49 16.10 0.09
C GLY A 30 -11.03 14.92 -0.76
N ASN A 31 -11.13 13.68 -0.27
CA ASN A 31 -10.57 12.50 -0.94
C ASN A 31 -11.60 11.75 -1.81
N LYS A 32 -12.89 11.89 -1.50
CA LYS A 32 -13.93 11.26 -2.31
C LYS A 32 -13.87 11.65 -3.80
N PRO A 33 -13.69 12.93 -4.17
CA PRO A 33 -13.47 13.33 -5.57
C PRO A 33 -12.21 12.71 -6.20
N VAL A 34 -11.16 12.41 -5.40
CA VAL A 34 -9.98 11.69 -5.92
C VAL A 34 -10.39 10.29 -6.37
N ALA A 35 -11.08 9.52 -5.51
CA ALA A 35 -11.59 8.19 -5.89
C ALA A 35 -12.53 8.26 -7.12
N GLU A 36 -13.40 9.27 -7.19
CA GLU A 36 -14.30 9.51 -8.33
C GLU A 36 -13.56 9.84 -9.62
N SER A 37 -12.36 10.39 -9.56
CA SER A 37 -11.54 10.73 -10.73
C SER A 37 -10.71 9.57 -11.28
N LEU A 38 -10.62 8.44 -10.56
CA LEU A 38 -9.82 7.29 -10.98
C LEU A 38 -10.48 6.54 -12.14
N HIS A 39 -9.79 6.46 -13.26
CA HIS A 39 -10.24 5.75 -14.45
C HIS A 39 -9.10 4.91 -15.04
N PRO A 40 -9.40 3.74 -15.60
CA PRO A 40 -8.42 2.97 -16.35
C PRO A 40 -8.04 3.70 -17.64
N SER A 41 -6.87 3.39 -18.18
CA SER A 41 -6.41 3.81 -19.50
C SER A 41 -6.80 2.81 -20.60
N SER A 42 -7.08 1.58 -20.20
CA SER A 42 -7.58 0.49 -21.04
C SER A 42 -8.69 -0.27 -20.30
N PRO A 43 -9.70 -0.82 -21.00
CA PRO A 43 -10.76 -1.61 -20.37
C PRO A 43 -10.22 -2.86 -19.65
N ASP A 44 -9.04 -3.34 -20.02
CA ASP A 44 -8.40 -4.53 -19.44
C ASP A 44 -7.39 -4.20 -18.32
N ASP A 45 -7.31 -2.93 -17.89
CA ASP A 45 -6.45 -2.52 -16.78
C ASP A 45 -6.87 -3.18 -15.47
N TRP A 46 -5.87 -3.59 -14.67
CA TRP A 46 -6.06 -4.05 -13.30
C TRP A 46 -5.64 -2.97 -12.31
N LEU A 47 -6.25 -2.98 -11.13
CA LEU A 47 -5.94 -2.04 -10.06
C LEU A 47 -5.64 -2.78 -8.75
N ILE A 48 -4.46 -2.49 -8.19
CA ILE A 48 -4.10 -2.81 -6.81
C ILE A 48 -4.54 -1.67 -5.91
N VAL A 49 -5.29 -1.97 -4.87
CA VAL A 49 -5.67 -1.05 -3.79
C VAL A 49 -4.97 -1.51 -2.52
N ALA A 50 -3.85 -0.88 -2.20
CA ALA A 50 -2.95 -1.32 -1.13
C ALA A 50 -3.32 -0.78 0.26
N GLY A 51 -4.62 -0.81 0.60
CA GLY A 51 -5.15 -0.51 1.93
C GLY A 51 -5.49 0.95 2.18
N ASP A 52 -6.05 1.18 3.35
CA ASP A 52 -6.51 2.48 3.86
C ASP A 52 -7.49 3.20 2.91
N VAL A 53 -8.48 2.43 2.45
CA VAL A 53 -9.57 2.92 1.61
C VAL A 53 -10.47 3.87 2.41
N ALA A 54 -10.91 3.45 3.58
CA ALA A 54 -11.69 4.23 4.54
C ALA A 54 -11.77 3.51 5.90
N GLU A 55 -12.34 4.18 6.92
CA GLU A 55 -12.57 3.59 8.25
C GLU A 55 -13.92 2.87 8.36
N ARG A 56 -14.94 3.34 7.63
CA ARG A 56 -16.31 2.83 7.72
C ARG A 56 -16.59 1.79 6.65
N THR A 57 -17.28 0.73 7.03
CA THR A 57 -17.60 -0.38 6.13
C THR A 57 -18.44 0.04 4.92
N ASP A 58 -19.36 0.99 5.07
CA ASP A 58 -20.15 1.53 3.97
C ASP A 58 -19.33 2.37 2.98
N GLU A 59 -18.35 3.13 3.47
CA GLU A 59 -17.42 3.91 2.66
C GLU A 59 -16.42 3.01 1.92
N ILE A 60 -15.92 1.96 2.59
CA ILE A 60 -15.07 0.93 1.98
C ILE A 60 -15.83 0.25 0.84
N ARG A 61 -17.08 -0.21 1.10
CA ARG A 61 -17.94 -0.84 0.07
C ARG A 61 -18.16 0.10 -1.11
N TRP A 62 -18.54 1.35 -0.85
CA TRP A 62 -18.77 2.33 -1.90
C TRP A 62 -17.54 2.53 -2.79
N THR A 63 -16.37 2.66 -2.19
CA THR A 63 -15.12 2.92 -2.91
C THR A 63 -14.70 1.71 -3.75
N LEU A 64 -14.70 0.52 -3.16
CA LEU A 64 -14.29 -0.70 -3.88
C LEU A 64 -15.29 -1.05 -5.00
N ASP A 65 -16.59 -0.86 -4.81
CA ASP A 65 -17.60 -1.07 -5.83
C ASP A 65 -17.46 -0.07 -6.99
N LEU A 66 -17.15 1.20 -6.70
CA LEU A 66 -16.85 2.21 -7.71
C LEU A 66 -15.65 1.79 -8.59
N LEU A 67 -14.56 1.34 -7.96
CA LEU A 67 -13.34 0.92 -8.66
C LEU A 67 -13.56 -0.38 -9.43
N ARG A 68 -14.28 -1.35 -8.84
CA ARG A 68 -14.56 -2.63 -9.49
C ARG A 68 -15.41 -2.50 -10.76
N ARG A 69 -16.29 -1.50 -10.83
CA ARG A 69 -17.05 -1.21 -12.06
C ARG A 69 -16.23 -0.59 -13.18
N ARG A 70 -15.06 -0.08 -12.90
CA ARG A 70 -14.20 0.64 -13.86
C ARG A 70 -13.04 -0.20 -14.36
N PHE A 71 -12.40 -0.95 -13.48
CA PHE A 71 -11.22 -1.76 -13.80
C PHE A 71 -11.62 -3.22 -14.04
N ALA A 72 -10.94 -3.89 -14.98
CA ALA A 72 -11.19 -5.31 -15.29
C ALA A 72 -11.02 -6.20 -14.07
N LYS A 73 -10.04 -5.89 -13.21
CA LYS A 73 -9.82 -6.57 -11.93
C LYS A 73 -9.38 -5.57 -10.87
N VAL A 74 -9.93 -5.69 -9.68
CA VAL A 74 -9.48 -4.96 -8.49
C VAL A 74 -8.94 -5.98 -7.49
N ILE A 75 -7.74 -5.70 -6.96
CA ILE A 75 -7.04 -6.50 -5.96
C ILE A 75 -6.86 -5.61 -4.75
N TRP A 76 -7.46 -5.97 -3.63
CA TRP A 76 -7.43 -5.20 -2.39
C TRP A 76 -6.67 -5.95 -1.30
N VAL A 77 -5.92 -5.21 -0.50
CA VAL A 77 -5.38 -5.66 0.79
C VAL A 77 -5.80 -4.68 1.87
N PRO A 78 -6.05 -5.10 3.12
CA PRO A 78 -6.42 -4.17 4.17
C PRO A 78 -5.23 -3.35 4.65
N GLY A 79 -5.48 -2.08 4.98
CA GLY A 79 -4.62 -1.30 5.85
C GLY A 79 -5.09 -1.35 7.30
N ASN A 80 -4.51 -0.51 8.16
CA ASN A 80 -4.94 -0.45 9.55
C ASN A 80 -6.29 0.26 9.72
N HIS A 81 -6.62 1.22 8.87
CA HIS A 81 -7.88 1.96 8.95
C HIS A 81 -9.10 1.09 8.68
N GLU A 82 -9.03 0.12 7.76
CA GLU A 82 -10.10 -0.85 7.55
C GLU A 82 -10.38 -1.70 8.80
N LEU A 83 -9.35 -1.93 9.63
CA LEU A 83 -9.46 -2.77 10.83
C LEU A 83 -9.94 -2.00 12.07
N TRP A 84 -10.04 -0.68 11.98
CA TRP A 84 -10.60 0.13 13.07
C TRP A 84 -12.11 -0.06 13.14
N THR A 85 -12.62 -0.16 14.35
CA THR A 85 -14.06 -0.09 14.60
C THR A 85 -14.37 1.22 15.29
N THR A 86 -14.83 2.19 14.52
CA THR A 86 -15.25 3.49 15.03
C THR A 86 -16.69 3.44 15.51
N SER A 87 -17.08 4.30 16.45
CA SER A 87 -18.47 4.39 16.94
C SER A 87 -19.47 4.79 15.84
N ARG A 88 -19.02 5.29 14.71
CA ARG A 88 -19.84 5.71 13.57
C ARG A 88 -19.97 4.62 12.50
N ASP A 89 -19.22 3.53 12.61
CA ASP A 89 -19.31 2.43 11.65
C ASP A 89 -20.66 1.73 11.82
N PRO A 90 -21.41 1.47 10.74
CA PRO A 90 -22.66 0.72 10.82
C PRO A 90 -22.46 -0.71 11.32
N MET A 91 -21.26 -1.27 11.15
CA MET A 91 -20.90 -2.62 11.58
C MET A 91 -19.98 -2.55 12.80
N GLN A 92 -20.53 -2.85 13.99
CA GLN A 92 -19.79 -2.87 15.26
C GLN A 92 -19.15 -4.24 15.51
N ILE A 93 -18.24 -4.64 14.61
CA ILE A 93 -17.45 -5.88 14.68
C ILE A 93 -15.95 -5.53 14.75
N PHE A 94 -15.17 -6.40 15.42
CA PHE A 94 -13.79 -6.09 15.81
C PHE A 94 -12.81 -7.17 15.34
N GLY A 95 -11.54 -6.82 15.25
CA GLY A 95 -10.44 -7.75 15.09
C GLY A 95 -10.57 -8.64 13.85
N ARG A 96 -10.31 -9.93 14.01
CA ARG A 96 -10.38 -10.92 12.93
C ARG A 96 -11.79 -11.01 12.32
N ALA A 97 -12.86 -10.92 13.12
CA ALA A 97 -14.21 -10.97 12.60
C ALA A 97 -14.51 -9.79 11.67
N ARG A 98 -13.97 -8.60 11.94
CA ARG A 98 -14.04 -7.45 11.04
C ARG A 98 -13.33 -7.72 9.72
N TYR A 99 -12.13 -8.25 9.77
CA TYR A 99 -11.40 -8.64 8.57
C TYR A 99 -12.17 -9.66 7.73
N ASP A 100 -12.69 -10.72 8.36
CA ASP A 100 -13.46 -11.75 7.68
C ASP A 100 -14.75 -11.18 7.05
N TYR A 101 -15.42 -10.23 7.71
CA TYR A 101 -16.54 -9.49 7.14
C TYR A 101 -16.15 -8.71 5.87
N LEU A 102 -15.01 -8.02 5.89
CA LEU A 102 -14.51 -7.27 4.74
C LEU A 102 -14.10 -8.17 3.58
N VAL A 103 -13.53 -9.35 3.86
CA VAL A 103 -13.24 -10.37 2.84
C VAL A 103 -14.53 -10.83 2.18
N ASN A 104 -15.55 -11.23 2.96
CA ASN A 104 -16.84 -11.64 2.41
C ASN A 104 -17.51 -10.53 1.58
N MET A 105 -17.41 -9.28 2.03
CA MET A 105 -17.91 -8.13 1.28
C MET A 105 -17.19 -7.97 -0.07
N CYS A 106 -15.88 -8.20 -0.11
CA CYS A 106 -15.08 -8.17 -1.34
C CYS A 106 -15.47 -9.33 -2.28
N ASP A 107 -15.72 -10.52 -1.75
CA ASP A 107 -16.17 -11.68 -2.52
C ASP A 107 -17.49 -11.39 -3.25
N GLU A 108 -18.46 -10.80 -2.56
CA GLU A 108 -19.75 -10.38 -3.16
C GLU A 108 -19.56 -9.40 -4.33
N MET A 109 -18.54 -8.57 -4.30
CA MET A 109 -18.23 -7.58 -5.33
C MET A 109 -17.29 -8.10 -6.43
N GLY A 110 -16.70 -9.29 -6.27
CA GLY A 110 -15.68 -9.82 -7.17
C GLY A 110 -14.34 -9.08 -7.08
N VAL A 111 -14.01 -8.57 -5.88
CA VAL A 111 -12.72 -7.97 -5.56
C VAL A 111 -11.80 -9.04 -4.98
N VAL A 112 -10.59 -9.16 -5.52
CA VAL A 112 -9.59 -10.13 -5.05
C VAL A 112 -8.99 -9.67 -3.73
N THR A 113 -8.92 -10.57 -2.74
CA THR A 113 -8.39 -10.32 -1.39
C THR A 113 -7.17 -11.20 -1.10
N PRO A 114 -6.48 -11.01 0.03
CA PRO A 114 -5.41 -11.90 0.48
C PRO A 114 -5.83 -13.36 0.66
N GLU A 115 -7.11 -13.66 0.78
CA GLU A 115 -7.61 -15.03 0.99
C GLU A 115 -7.86 -15.80 -0.31
N HIS A 116 -7.90 -15.10 -1.45
CA HIS A 116 -8.06 -15.72 -2.77
C HIS A 116 -6.78 -16.40 -3.28
N PRO A 117 -6.87 -17.28 -4.29
CA PRO A 117 -5.71 -17.67 -5.10
C PRO A 117 -5.01 -16.44 -5.66
N PHE A 118 -3.69 -16.44 -5.67
CA PHE A 118 -2.91 -15.33 -6.20
C PHE A 118 -3.13 -15.21 -7.71
N PRO A 119 -3.60 -14.07 -8.24
CA PRO A 119 -3.84 -13.90 -9.66
C PRO A 119 -2.53 -13.79 -10.45
N LEU A 120 -2.50 -14.38 -11.61
CA LEU A 120 -1.39 -14.29 -12.55
C LEU A 120 -1.66 -13.16 -13.56
N TRP A 121 -0.77 -12.17 -13.60
CA TRP A 121 -0.72 -11.17 -14.65
C TRP A 121 0.01 -11.73 -15.85
N THR A 122 -0.66 -11.82 -17.00
CA THR A 122 -0.11 -12.41 -18.25
C THR A 122 0.14 -11.39 -19.33
N GLU A 123 -0.28 -10.16 -19.12
CA GLU A 123 -0.17 -9.08 -20.09
C GLU A 123 1.26 -8.50 -20.13
N ARG A 124 1.45 -7.42 -20.85
CA ARG A 124 2.76 -6.77 -21.03
C ARG A 124 3.46 -6.54 -19.67
N GLY A 125 4.74 -6.94 -19.62
CA GLY A 125 5.57 -6.89 -18.41
C GLY A 125 5.43 -8.12 -17.51
N GLY A 126 4.58 -9.10 -17.88
CA GLY A 126 4.46 -10.40 -17.24
C GLY A 126 5.19 -11.51 -18.02
N PRO A 127 5.00 -12.79 -17.59
CA PRO A 127 4.11 -13.19 -16.50
C PRO A 127 4.63 -12.78 -15.13
N ALA A 128 3.71 -12.42 -14.22
CA ALA A 128 4.03 -12.14 -12.84
C ALA A 128 2.86 -12.53 -11.91
N THR A 129 3.14 -13.22 -10.81
CA THR A 129 2.13 -13.52 -9.80
C THR A 129 1.91 -12.31 -8.92
N ILE A 130 0.68 -11.82 -8.86
CA ILE A 130 0.32 -10.73 -7.94
C ILE A 130 -0.02 -11.36 -6.59
N VAL A 131 0.68 -10.95 -5.55
CA VAL A 131 0.59 -11.55 -4.21
C VAL A 131 -0.02 -10.54 -3.24
N PRO A 132 -1.36 -10.43 -3.17
CA PRO A 132 -2.00 -9.65 -2.12
C PRO A 132 -1.80 -10.33 -0.76
N MET A 133 -1.30 -9.57 0.21
CA MET A 133 -1.01 -10.03 1.56
C MET A 133 -1.76 -9.20 2.59
N PHE A 134 -2.09 -9.83 3.70
CA PHE A 134 -2.49 -9.15 4.90
C PHE A 134 -1.46 -9.44 5.98
N LEU A 135 -0.52 -8.54 6.17
CA LEU A 135 0.47 -8.57 7.24
C LEU A 135 0.31 -7.32 8.07
N LEU A 136 0.32 -7.49 9.38
CA LEU A 136 0.33 -6.39 10.34
C LEU A 136 1.77 -6.01 10.73
N TYR A 137 1.90 -5.11 11.68
CA TYR A 137 3.14 -4.79 12.37
C TYR A 137 3.25 -5.55 13.69
N ASP A 138 4.48 -5.74 14.15
CA ASP A 138 4.77 -6.38 15.43
C ASP A 138 5.71 -5.56 16.33
N TYR A 139 5.80 -4.25 16.08
CA TYR A 139 6.63 -3.25 16.79
C TYR A 139 8.14 -3.52 16.68
N THR A 140 8.58 -4.36 15.75
CA THR A 140 10.02 -4.66 15.61
C THR A 140 10.77 -3.62 14.78
N PHE A 141 10.10 -2.69 14.08
CA PHE A 141 10.73 -1.52 13.47
C PHE A 141 11.04 -0.46 14.54
N LEU A 142 11.97 -0.80 15.44
CA LEU A 142 12.31 0.03 16.59
C LEU A 142 12.90 1.38 16.17
N PRO A 143 12.52 2.50 16.84
CA PRO A 143 13.17 3.78 16.65
C PRO A 143 14.59 3.74 17.24
N GLN A 144 15.42 4.70 16.81
CA GLN A 144 16.78 4.81 17.30
C GLN A 144 16.83 4.94 18.84
N GLY A 145 17.66 4.12 19.46
CA GLY A 145 17.85 4.09 20.93
C GLY A 145 16.94 3.13 21.67
N ALA A 146 15.98 2.48 20.99
CA ALA A 146 15.17 1.43 21.60
C ALA A 146 15.73 0.03 21.28
N MET A 147 15.72 -0.85 22.29
CA MET A 147 16.09 -2.25 22.18
C MET A 147 14.89 -3.20 22.37
N SER A 148 13.74 -2.63 22.71
CA SER A 148 12.50 -3.37 22.96
C SER A 148 11.26 -2.55 22.58
N LYS A 149 10.12 -3.25 22.39
CA LYS A 149 8.81 -2.60 22.21
C LYS A 149 8.50 -1.60 23.33
N ALA A 150 8.75 -1.97 24.58
CA ALA A 150 8.45 -1.13 25.74
C ALA A 150 9.25 0.19 25.71
N GLU A 151 10.54 0.12 25.39
CA GLU A 151 11.40 1.30 25.23
C GLU A 151 10.97 2.13 24.03
N GLY A 152 10.68 1.48 22.88
CA GLY A 152 10.20 2.19 21.69
C GLY A 152 8.92 2.97 21.95
N LEU A 153 7.93 2.36 22.60
CA LEU A 153 6.69 3.02 22.99
C LEU A 153 6.92 4.14 24.02
N ALA A 154 7.88 3.97 24.95
CA ALA A 154 8.23 5.02 25.91
C ALA A 154 8.85 6.23 25.19
N ILE A 155 9.76 6.01 24.24
CA ILE A 155 10.36 7.05 23.40
C ILE A 155 9.27 7.77 22.58
N ALA A 156 8.37 7.01 21.94
CA ALA A 156 7.27 7.57 21.15
C ALA A 156 6.36 8.48 22.01
N ARG A 157 5.97 8.03 23.22
CA ARG A 157 5.18 8.84 24.16
C ARG A 157 5.89 10.12 24.58
N GLN A 158 7.20 10.08 24.86
CA GLN A 158 7.99 11.27 25.20
C GLN A 158 8.02 12.29 24.05
N ARG A 159 7.81 11.83 22.82
CA ARG A 159 7.74 12.67 21.61
C ARG A 159 6.32 13.03 21.22
N ASN A 160 5.31 12.67 22.03
CA ASN A 160 3.89 12.82 21.71
C ASN A 160 3.48 12.13 20.41
N VAL A 161 4.13 10.99 20.08
CA VAL A 161 3.82 10.16 18.92
C VAL A 161 3.05 8.92 19.41
N VAL A 162 1.86 8.73 18.88
CA VAL A 162 1.03 7.55 19.12
C VAL A 162 0.19 7.25 17.89
N ALA A 163 0.11 5.98 17.51
CA ALA A 163 -0.82 5.56 16.47
C ALA A 163 -2.22 5.38 17.04
N THR A 164 -3.22 5.79 16.28
CA THR A 164 -4.64 5.60 16.60
C THR A 164 -5.00 4.12 16.76
N ASP A 165 -4.24 3.23 16.13
CA ASP A 165 -4.34 1.77 16.24
C ASP A 165 -4.30 1.27 17.69
N GLU A 166 -3.58 1.97 18.58
CA GLU A 166 -3.51 1.60 19.99
C GLU A 166 -4.90 1.62 20.67
N PHE A 167 -5.83 2.37 20.10
CA PHE A 167 -7.18 2.56 20.63
C PHE A 167 -8.27 1.90 19.78
N LEU A 168 -8.11 1.84 18.45
CA LEU A 168 -9.18 1.45 17.51
C LEU A 168 -8.96 0.10 16.85
N LEU A 169 -7.71 -0.42 16.80
CA LEU A 169 -7.41 -1.70 16.19
C LEU A 169 -7.41 -2.81 17.25
N SER A 170 -8.55 -3.48 17.42
CA SER A 170 -8.66 -4.67 18.28
C SER A 170 -7.95 -5.86 17.65
N PRO A 171 -7.15 -6.62 18.38
CA PRO A 171 -6.53 -7.85 17.87
C PRO A 171 -7.42 -9.09 18.00
N GLU A 172 -8.64 -9.00 18.52
CA GLU A 172 -9.50 -10.18 18.79
C GLU A 172 -9.61 -11.13 17.60
N PRO A 173 -9.58 -12.46 17.81
CA PRO A 173 -9.49 -13.18 19.10
C PRO A 173 -8.05 -13.37 19.63
N TYR A 174 -7.06 -12.76 19.00
CA TYR A 174 -5.66 -12.83 19.46
C TYR A 174 -5.48 -11.95 20.70
N HIS A 175 -4.57 -12.34 21.58
CA HIS A 175 -4.27 -11.54 22.79
C HIS A 175 -3.56 -10.24 22.49
N THR A 176 -2.81 -10.16 21.37
CA THR A 176 -2.05 -8.99 20.97
C THR A 176 -2.00 -8.84 19.45
N ARG A 177 -1.70 -7.64 18.93
CA ARG A 177 -1.47 -7.40 17.50
C ARG A 177 -0.27 -8.18 16.98
N GLU A 178 0.77 -8.35 17.78
CA GLU A 178 1.92 -9.18 17.44
C GLU A 178 1.55 -10.67 17.27
N ALA A 179 0.61 -11.17 18.06
CA ALA A 179 0.11 -12.54 17.90
C ALA A 179 -0.66 -12.68 16.59
N TRP A 180 -1.49 -11.72 16.24
CA TRP A 180 -2.19 -11.68 14.96
C TRP A 180 -1.21 -11.55 13.79
N CYS A 181 -0.22 -10.64 13.90
CA CYS A 181 0.85 -10.51 12.91
C CYS A 181 1.59 -11.83 12.68
N ARG A 182 1.96 -12.57 13.74
CA ARG A 182 2.62 -13.88 13.62
C ARG A 182 1.77 -14.91 12.88
N ASP A 183 0.48 -14.97 13.17
CA ASP A 183 -0.45 -15.87 12.48
C ASP A 183 -0.53 -15.55 10.98
N ARG A 184 -0.69 -14.26 10.63
CA ARG A 184 -0.71 -13.81 9.25
C ARG A 184 0.60 -14.09 8.51
N LEU A 185 1.74 -13.87 9.17
CA LEU A 185 3.06 -14.19 8.61
C LEU A 185 3.18 -15.70 8.31
N ALA A 186 2.78 -16.57 9.24
CA ALA A 186 2.85 -18.02 9.06
C ALA A 186 1.96 -18.49 7.90
N SER A 187 0.71 -18.04 7.88
CA SER A 187 -0.26 -18.35 6.83
C SER A 187 0.20 -17.86 5.45
N THR A 188 0.66 -16.61 5.36
CA THR A 188 1.14 -16.03 4.09
C THR A 188 2.40 -16.73 3.59
N ARG A 189 3.36 -17.02 4.49
CA ARG A 189 4.57 -17.77 4.15
C ARG A 189 4.24 -19.14 3.56
N ALA A 190 3.34 -19.90 4.21
CA ALA A 190 2.95 -21.23 3.74
C ALA A 190 2.37 -21.20 2.31
N ARG A 191 1.69 -20.12 1.93
CA ARG A 191 1.17 -19.90 0.57
C ARG A 191 2.27 -19.50 -0.41
N LEU A 192 3.18 -18.60 0.01
CA LEU A 192 4.30 -18.15 -0.82
C LEU A 192 5.27 -19.31 -1.14
N GLU A 193 5.48 -20.23 -0.21
CA GLU A 193 6.33 -21.42 -0.39
C GLU A 193 5.76 -22.44 -1.39
N GLN A 194 4.50 -22.28 -1.82
CA GLN A 194 3.87 -23.08 -2.88
C GLN A 194 3.97 -22.45 -4.26
N LEU A 195 4.49 -21.23 -4.38
CA LEU A 195 4.65 -20.57 -5.67
C LEU A 195 5.79 -21.18 -6.48
N ASP A 196 5.63 -21.14 -7.80
CA ASP A 196 6.74 -21.40 -8.72
C ASP A 196 7.78 -20.28 -8.58
N TRP A 197 8.96 -20.62 -8.08
CA TRP A 197 10.05 -19.68 -7.86
C TRP A 197 10.60 -19.04 -9.16
N MET A 198 10.31 -19.64 -10.33
CA MET A 198 10.69 -19.09 -11.65
C MET A 198 9.79 -17.92 -12.05
N THR A 199 8.55 -17.90 -11.59
CA THR A 199 7.61 -16.84 -11.93
C THR A 199 7.84 -15.64 -11.02
N PRO A 200 8.17 -14.45 -11.60
CA PRO A 200 8.32 -13.24 -10.81
C PRO A 200 7.06 -12.89 -10.00
N THR A 201 7.22 -12.20 -8.88
CA THR A 201 6.11 -11.78 -8.05
C THR A 201 5.99 -10.24 -7.96
N VAL A 202 4.78 -9.77 -7.75
CA VAL A 202 4.47 -8.42 -7.26
C VAL A 202 3.91 -8.59 -5.85
N LEU A 203 4.70 -8.26 -4.83
CA LEU A 203 4.29 -8.34 -3.44
C LEU A 203 3.46 -7.11 -3.07
N VAL A 204 2.26 -7.32 -2.55
CA VAL A 204 1.34 -6.23 -2.17
C VAL A 204 1.00 -6.36 -0.70
N ASN A 205 1.33 -5.36 0.09
CA ASN A 205 0.93 -5.24 1.49
C ASN A 205 0.73 -3.76 1.81
N HIS A 206 -0.10 -3.44 2.78
CA HIS A 206 -0.27 -2.03 3.17
C HIS A 206 0.98 -1.46 3.83
N PHE A 207 1.60 -2.21 4.74
CA PHE A 207 2.85 -1.82 5.39
C PHE A 207 4.07 -2.20 4.54
N PRO A 208 5.16 -1.42 4.57
CA PRO A 208 6.39 -1.76 3.86
C PRO A 208 6.98 -3.09 4.35
N MET A 209 7.56 -3.87 3.42
CA MET A 209 8.16 -5.16 3.69
C MET A 209 9.51 -5.07 4.42
N VAL A 210 10.17 -3.92 4.29
CA VAL A 210 11.48 -3.61 4.89
C VAL A 210 11.39 -2.33 5.70
N ARG A 211 12.34 -2.09 6.61
CA ARG A 211 12.29 -0.95 7.53
C ARG A 211 12.72 0.38 6.88
N GLU A 212 13.59 0.31 5.90
CA GLU A 212 14.26 1.47 5.28
C GLU A 212 13.31 2.57 4.78
N PRO A 213 12.12 2.28 4.23
CA PRO A 213 11.13 3.30 3.91
C PRO A 213 10.77 4.21 5.09
N CYS A 214 10.78 3.69 6.31
CA CYS A 214 10.45 4.46 7.51
C CYS A 214 11.50 5.52 7.87
N ASP A 215 12.71 5.46 7.29
CA ASP A 215 13.74 6.50 7.51
C ASP A 215 13.33 7.87 6.97
N ALA A 216 12.32 7.92 6.10
CA ALA A 216 11.76 9.17 5.58
C ALA A 216 10.67 9.78 6.49
N LEU A 217 10.23 9.08 7.50
CA LEU A 217 9.19 9.58 8.41
C LEU A 217 9.65 10.84 9.13
N PHE A 218 8.74 11.83 9.19
CA PHE A 218 8.99 13.05 9.95
C PHE A 218 9.12 12.76 11.46
N TYR A 219 8.34 11.79 11.95
CA TYR A 219 8.41 11.24 13.30
C TYR A 219 8.96 9.81 13.22
N PRO A 220 10.29 9.60 13.40
CA PRO A 220 10.89 8.26 13.27
C PRO A 220 10.29 7.22 14.21
N GLU A 221 9.74 7.67 15.35
CA GLU A 221 9.09 6.83 16.34
C GLU A 221 7.84 6.12 15.79
N PHE A 222 7.20 6.69 14.75
CA PHE A 222 6.05 6.09 14.10
C PHE A 222 6.39 4.77 13.40
N SER A 223 7.66 4.50 13.13
CA SER A 223 8.11 3.21 12.56
C SER A 223 7.63 1.98 13.32
N LEU A 224 7.38 2.10 14.64
CA LEU A 224 6.85 1.02 15.48
C LEU A 224 5.59 0.37 14.92
N TRP A 225 4.77 1.14 14.22
CA TRP A 225 3.49 0.71 13.65
C TRP A 225 3.54 0.47 12.13
N CYS A 226 4.74 0.34 11.55
CA CYS A 226 4.90 0.30 10.09
C CYS A 226 5.28 -1.07 9.50
N GLY A 227 5.38 -2.13 10.31
CA GLY A 227 5.70 -3.45 9.77
C GLY A 227 6.47 -4.35 10.72
N THR A 228 7.20 -5.31 10.15
CA THR A 228 7.94 -6.33 10.89
C THR A 228 9.27 -6.67 10.21
N ILE A 229 10.31 -6.89 11.01
CA ILE A 229 11.62 -7.34 10.49
C ILE A 229 11.56 -8.75 9.87
N LYS A 230 10.49 -9.52 10.10
CA LYS A 230 10.36 -10.91 9.63
C LYS A 230 10.09 -11.05 8.14
N THR A 231 9.81 -9.93 7.47
CA THR A 231 9.60 -9.86 6.03
C THR A 231 10.80 -9.27 5.28
N ALA A 232 11.89 -8.95 5.98
CA ALA A 232 13.01 -8.19 5.44
C ALA A 232 13.68 -8.83 4.21
N ASP A 233 13.63 -10.14 4.06
CA ASP A 233 14.19 -10.90 2.93
C ASP A 233 13.13 -11.37 1.91
N TRP A 234 11.84 -11.10 2.12
CA TRP A 234 10.78 -11.69 1.29
C TRP A 234 10.81 -11.19 -0.16
N HIS A 235 11.21 -9.97 -0.39
CA HIS A 235 11.30 -9.41 -1.74
C HIS A 235 12.36 -10.12 -2.60
N THR A 236 13.47 -10.54 -2.01
CA THR A 236 14.49 -11.35 -2.70
C THR A 236 14.15 -12.83 -2.70
N ARG A 237 13.66 -13.34 -1.57
CA ARG A 237 13.33 -14.76 -1.38
C ARG A 237 12.23 -15.24 -2.31
N TYR A 238 11.23 -14.41 -2.59
CA TYR A 238 10.08 -14.76 -3.42
C TYR A 238 10.12 -14.11 -4.81
N ASN A 239 11.33 -13.84 -5.33
CA ASN A 239 11.58 -13.36 -6.69
C ASN A 239 10.70 -12.14 -7.05
N ALA A 240 10.61 -11.13 -6.16
CA ALA A 240 9.80 -9.96 -6.41
C ALA A 240 10.45 -9.03 -7.45
N VAL A 241 9.67 -8.59 -8.43
CA VAL A 241 10.03 -7.50 -9.35
C VAL A 241 9.55 -6.15 -8.83
N CYS A 242 8.54 -6.17 -7.95
CA CYS A 242 8.01 -4.97 -7.33
C CYS A 242 7.37 -5.31 -5.98
N SER A 243 7.57 -4.44 -4.98
CA SER A 243 6.81 -4.41 -3.72
C SER A 243 5.95 -3.14 -3.69
N VAL A 244 4.63 -3.30 -3.58
CA VAL A 244 3.65 -2.22 -3.54
C VAL A 244 3.16 -2.05 -2.10
N TYR A 245 3.19 -0.82 -1.59
CA TYR A 245 2.75 -0.52 -0.23
C TYR A 245 2.23 0.91 -0.11
N GLY A 246 1.64 1.25 1.04
CA GLY A 246 1.14 2.55 1.41
C GLY A 246 1.58 2.99 2.80
N HIS A 247 0.62 3.45 3.62
CA HIS A 247 0.76 3.73 5.05
C HIS A 247 1.62 4.94 5.42
N LEU A 248 2.72 5.19 4.70
CA LEU A 248 3.65 6.27 5.07
C LEU A 248 3.22 7.65 4.56
N HIS A 249 2.28 7.72 3.61
CA HIS A 249 1.82 8.92 2.91
C HIS A 249 2.98 9.71 2.24
N ILE A 250 4.01 8.98 1.79
CA ILE A 250 5.20 9.54 1.14
C ILE A 250 5.38 8.87 -0.23
N PRO A 251 4.48 9.14 -1.21
CA PRO A 251 4.50 8.46 -2.50
C PRO A 251 5.83 8.65 -3.23
N ARG A 252 6.47 7.52 -3.52
CA ARG A 252 7.79 7.48 -4.14
C ARG A 252 8.13 6.09 -4.65
N THR A 253 9.11 6.02 -5.53
CA THR A 253 9.78 4.78 -5.93
C THR A 253 11.13 4.71 -5.23
N THR A 254 11.45 3.57 -4.65
CA THR A 254 12.77 3.27 -4.04
C THR A 254 13.23 1.88 -4.48
N TRP A 255 14.49 1.58 -4.23
CA TRP A 255 15.10 0.30 -4.60
C TRP A 255 15.84 -0.27 -3.41
N TYR A 256 15.58 -1.55 -3.13
CA TYR A 256 16.28 -2.32 -2.10
C TYR A 256 16.61 -3.68 -2.72
N ASP A 257 17.88 -4.09 -2.65
CA ASP A 257 18.38 -5.35 -3.23
C ASP A 257 17.93 -5.55 -4.70
N ASP A 258 18.03 -4.49 -5.51
CA ASP A 258 17.62 -4.42 -6.93
C ASP A 258 16.11 -4.63 -7.17
N VAL A 259 15.30 -4.76 -6.14
CA VAL A 259 13.84 -4.82 -6.24
C VAL A 259 13.24 -3.43 -6.12
N ARG A 260 12.26 -3.13 -6.96
CA ARG A 260 11.51 -1.87 -6.94
C ARG A 260 10.46 -1.87 -5.84
N PHE A 261 10.41 -0.80 -5.06
CA PHE A 261 9.41 -0.54 -4.05
C PHE A 261 8.60 0.70 -4.41
N GLU A 262 7.28 0.54 -4.52
CA GLU A 262 6.33 1.60 -4.86
C GLU A 262 5.48 1.95 -3.65
N GLU A 263 5.72 3.11 -3.06
CA GLU A 263 4.81 3.73 -2.11
C GLU A 263 3.75 4.49 -2.91
N VAL A 264 2.48 4.07 -2.77
CA VAL A 264 1.41 4.47 -3.70
C VAL A 264 0.29 5.27 -3.04
N SER A 265 0.57 5.88 -1.87
CA SER A 265 -0.42 6.61 -1.08
C SER A 265 -0.95 7.88 -1.75
N VAL A 266 -2.24 8.10 -1.66
CA VAL A 266 -2.86 9.41 -1.81
C VAL A 266 -2.62 10.24 -0.54
N GLY A 267 -2.99 9.72 0.61
CA GLY A 267 -2.89 10.38 1.90
C GLY A 267 -3.99 11.42 2.14
N TYR A 268 -3.86 12.20 3.22
CA TYR A 268 -4.87 13.18 3.61
C TYR A 268 -4.86 14.44 2.74
N PRO A 269 -5.99 15.18 2.63
CA PRO A 269 -6.06 16.41 1.82
C PRO A 269 -5.00 17.45 2.15
N ARG A 270 -4.59 17.57 3.41
CA ARG A 270 -3.53 18.49 3.85
C ARG A 270 -2.15 18.14 3.29
N GLU A 271 -1.93 16.86 2.92
CA GLU A 271 -0.67 16.33 2.43
C GLU A 271 -0.58 16.44 0.91
N TRP A 272 -1.58 15.94 0.19
CA TRP A 272 -1.54 15.91 -1.27
C TRP A 272 -1.84 17.28 -1.92
N ARG A 273 -2.61 18.20 -1.31
CA ARG A 273 -2.84 19.55 -1.86
C ARG A 273 -1.57 20.37 -2.04
N ARG A 274 -0.50 20.03 -1.37
CA ARG A 274 0.82 20.67 -1.49
C ARG A 274 1.73 19.99 -2.50
N ARG A 275 1.32 18.86 -3.05
CA ARG A 275 2.09 18.14 -4.08
C ARG A 275 1.76 18.71 -5.46
N LYS A 276 2.73 18.60 -6.40
CA LYS A 276 2.44 18.92 -7.81
C LYS A 276 1.40 17.95 -8.37
N PRO A 277 0.52 18.40 -9.28
CA PRO A 277 -0.42 17.50 -9.93
C PRO A 277 0.36 16.43 -10.72
N TYR A 278 0.07 15.17 -10.42
CA TYR A 278 0.55 13.97 -11.12
C TYR A 278 -0.59 12.95 -11.10
N SER A 279 -0.44 11.86 -11.84
CA SER A 279 -1.41 10.78 -11.80
C SER A 279 -1.52 10.21 -10.38
N TRP A 280 -2.74 10.00 -9.91
CA TRP A 280 -2.97 9.28 -8.65
C TRP A 280 -2.59 7.80 -8.76
N LEU A 281 -2.77 7.23 -9.95
CA LEU A 281 -2.43 5.84 -10.23
C LEU A 281 -0.94 5.70 -10.50
N ARG A 282 -0.33 4.72 -9.86
CA ARG A 282 1.08 4.35 -10.08
C ARG A 282 1.12 3.10 -10.95
N GLN A 283 1.90 3.16 -12.02
CA GLN A 283 2.09 2.01 -12.91
C GLN A 283 3.03 0.99 -12.24
N VAL A 284 2.54 -0.26 -12.12
CA VAL A 284 3.32 -1.39 -11.59
C VAL A 284 3.87 -2.24 -12.74
N LEU A 285 3.00 -2.67 -13.64
CA LEU A 285 3.40 -3.41 -14.85
C LEU A 285 2.68 -2.86 -16.10
N PRO A 286 3.38 -2.81 -17.24
CA PRO A 286 4.81 -3.08 -17.40
C PRO A 286 5.66 -2.14 -16.55
N ASP A 287 6.89 -2.55 -16.23
CA ASP A 287 7.80 -1.70 -15.44
C ASP A 287 7.95 -0.34 -16.15
N PRO A 288 7.62 0.77 -15.49
CA PRO A 288 7.60 2.10 -16.11
C PRO A 288 8.97 2.56 -16.61
N ARG A 289 10.09 2.02 -16.11
CA ARG A 289 11.44 2.33 -16.61
C ARG A 289 11.62 2.04 -18.10
N TYR A 290 10.81 1.14 -18.65
CA TYR A 290 10.86 0.76 -20.05
C TYR A 290 9.83 1.48 -20.92
N ALA A 291 9.05 2.41 -20.34
CA ALA A 291 8.11 3.22 -21.10
C ALA A 291 8.82 4.40 -21.78
N PRO A 292 8.58 4.65 -23.08
CA PRO A 292 9.11 5.85 -23.74
C PRO A 292 8.66 7.12 -22.99
N GLY A 293 9.60 7.98 -22.60
CA GLY A 293 9.33 9.25 -21.88
C GLY A 293 9.24 9.15 -20.37
N TYR A 294 9.26 7.96 -19.77
CA TYR A 294 9.14 7.80 -18.31
C TYR A 294 10.22 8.53 -17.50
N LEU A 295 11.43 8.67 -18.05
CA LEU A 295 12.55 9.32 -17.36
C LEU A 295 12.35 10.83 -17.12
N ASN A 296 11.37 11.47 -17.79
CA ASN A 296 11.21 12.92 -17.76
C ASN A 296 10.12 13.41 -16.78
N ASP A 297 9.12 12.57 -16.40
CA ASP A 297 7.96 13.03 -15.63
C ASP A 297 8.05 12.77 -14.12
N PHE A 298 8.89 11.83 -13.68
CA PHE A 298 9.02 11.43 -12.27
C PHE A 298 10.42 11.69 -11.71
N GLY A 299 10.99 12.86 -12.04
CA GLY A 299 12.28 13.37 -11.54
C GLY A 299 13.14 12.30 -10.87
N GLY A 300 14.14 11.82 -11.57
CA GLY A 300 15.14 10.82 -11.26
C GLY A 300 15.08 10.10 -9.91
N HIS A 301 15.61 8.92 -9.85
CA HIS A 301 15.74 8.11 -8.63
C HIS A 301 15.96 8.98 -7.40
N PHE A 302 14.94 9.09 -6.54
CA PHE A 302 15.08 9.78 -5.27
C PHE A 302 15.85 8.84 -4.33
N VAL A 303 17.17 8.76 -4.56
CA VAL A 303 18.07 8.14 -3.60
C VAL A 303 18.17 9.11 -2.43
N ILE A 304 17.72 8.72 -1.26
CA ILE A 304 18.00 9.48 -0.05
C ILE A 304 19.50 9.35 0.19
N THR A 305 20.24 10.37 -0.21
CA THR A 305 21.69 10.39 -0.02
C THR A 305 22.02 10.55 1.48
N PRO A 306 23.22 10.16 1.93
CA PRO A 306 23.68 10.43 3.28
C PRO A 306 23.54 11.91 3.66
N GLU A 307 23.77 12.83 2.70
CA GLU A 307 23.63 14.28 2.88
C GLU A 307 22.17 14.69 3.14
N MET A 308 21.21 14.10 2.43
CA MET A 308 19.77 14.36 2.64
C MET A 308 19.33 13.84 4.01
N ARG A 309 19.84 12.70 4.46
CA ARG A 309 19.61 12.19 5.82
C ARG A 309 20.17 13.15 6.87
N ALA A 310 21.39 13.67 6.66
CA ALA A 310 22.01 14.65 7.55
C ALA A 310 21.22 15.97 7.59
N GLN A 311 20.76 16.48 6.43
CA GLN A 311 19.93 17.68 6.36
C GLN A 311 18.57 17.50 7.07
N ALA A 312 17.93 16.35 6.89
CA ALA A 312 16.67 16.03 7.58
C ALA A 312 16.88 15.92 9.10
N ALA A 313 18.00 15.38 9.55
CA ALA A 313 18.36 15.31 10.96
C ALA A 313 18.63 16.72 11.55
N GLN A 314 19.35 17.58 10.84
CA GLN A 314 19.62 18.97 11.24
C GLN A 314 18.32 19.80 11.28
N PHE A 315 17.43 19.62 10.31
CA PHE A 315 16.14 20.30 10.31
C PHE A 315 15.26 19.87 11.49
N ARG A 316 15.23 18.58 11.80
CA ARG A 316 14.57 18.04 13.00
C ARG A 316 15.13 18.63 14.28
N GLU A 317 16.44 18.75 14.41
CA GLU A 317 17.09 19.35 15.59
C GLU A 317 16.74 20.82 15.74
N ARG A 318 16.71 21.60 14.66
CA ARG A 318 16.29 23.02 14.69
C ARG A 318 14.83 23.18 15.11
N LEU A 319 13.93 22.27 14.70
CA LEU A 319 12.54 22.28 15.15
C LEU A 319 12.41 21.98 16.66
N ARG A 320 13.21 21.03 17.19
CA ARG A 320 13.25 20.72 18.62
C ARG A 320 13.67 21.93 19.44
N GLN A 321 14.72 22.64 19.03
CA GLN A 321 15.22 23.84 19.70
C GLN A 321 14.21 25.00 19.68
N ARG A 322 13.31 25.06 18.70
CA ARG A 322 12.21 26.04 18.63
C ARG A 322 11.02 25.71 19.51
N GLN A 323 10.79 24.44 19.82
CA GLN A 323 9.69 23.99 20.68
C GLN A 323 10.08 24.00 22.17
N SER A 324 11.37 24.10 22.50
CA SER A 324 11.90 24.19 23.87
C SER A 324 12.16 25.63 24.34
N ARG A 325 11.77 26.62 23.54
CA ARG A 325 11.73 28.05 23.88
C ARG A 325 10.28 28.55 23.98
#